data_44677dac3483b77c44800452525614ac
#
_entry.id   44677dac3483b77c44800452525614ac
#
_cell.length_a   1.000
_cell.length_b   1.000
_cell.length_c   1.000
_cell.angle_alpha   90.00
_cell.angle_beta   90.00
_cell.angle_gamma   90.00
#
_symmetry.space_group_name_H-M   'P 1'
#
loop_
_entity.id
_entity.type
_entity.pdbx_description
1 polymer ?
#
loop_
_entity_poly.entity_id
_entity_poly.type
_entity_poly.pdbx_seq_one_letter_code
_entity_poly.pdbx_strand_id
1 'polypeptide(L)'
;MSIGTQQGRYLTAADVPIAALSNDSLIIRLFNTVNHLSRWLTPIHDRELLERTAVFGEPSVKDLLFQLRDEELRVFPKMYLISLQADPDLDRIPPVQRRESDLIWDENTTALSAMAEFRRLRQSTLTLLRSMPDNAWKRSGTSRKEHDWTMRDLAEVLAEHDTIVLSKIDNTLDRLGARAGLSPAARTHLDDLMRLVPVTLR
;
A
#
# COMPACT_ATOMS: atom_id res chain seq x y z
N MET A 1 18.16 46.66 3.38
CA MET A 1 16.87 46.00 3.16
C MET A 1 17.16 44.49 2.99
N SER A 2 16.90 43.72 4.03
CA SER A 2 17.16 42.28 4.02
C SER A 2 15.89 41.59 3.50
N ILE A 3 15.96 40.99 2.33
CA ILE A 3 14.88 40.17 1.78
C ILE A 3 14.98 38.81 2.50
N GLY A 4 14.17 38.67 3.53
CA GLY A 4 14.01 37.39 4.20
C GLY A 4 13.32 36.40 3.24
N THR A 5 14.08 35.47 2.71
CA THR A 5 13.56 34.31 1.96
C THR A 5 12.78 33.46 2.95
N GLN A 6 11.46 33.59 2.99
CA GLN A 6 10.60 32.58 3.60
C GLN A 6 10.76 31.31 2.77
N GLN A 7 11.60 30.41 3.23
CA GLN A 7 11.58 29.01 2.76
C GLN A 7 10.21 28.44 3.17
N GLY A 8 9.28 28.40 2.21
CA GLY A 8 8.02 27.71 2.37
C GLY A 8 8.32 26.26 2.74
N ARG A 9 7.95 25.84 3.95
CA ARG A 9 8.09 24.46 4.40
C ARG A 9 7.18 23.61 3.50
N TYR A 10 7.76 22.83 2.64
CA TYR A 10 7.00 21.86 1.84
C TYR A 10 6.34 20.86 2.79
N LEU A 11 5.03 20.65 2.62
CA LEU A 11 4.32 19.59 3.31
C LEU A 11 4.81 18.24 2.81
N THR A 12 4.98 17.29 3.71
CA THR A 12 5.41 15.93 3.40
C THR A 12 4.34 14.92 3.75
N ALA A 13 4.47 13.72 3.23
CA ALA A 13 3.53 12.63 3.49
C ALA A 13 3.47 12.21 4.98
N ALA A 14 4.48 12.58 5.78
CA ALA A 14 4.48 12.37 7.23
C ALA A 14 3.63 13.41 7.99
N ASP A 15 3.45 14.61 7.41
CA ASP A 15 2.82 15.75 8.09
C ASP A 15 1.30 15.81 7.86
N VAL A 16 0.76 15.03 6.91
CA VAL A 16 -0.59 15.20 6.39
C VAL A 16 -1.39 13.90 6.49
N PRO A 17 -2.61 13.92 7.07
CA PRO A 17 -3.48 12.76 7.07
C PRO A 17 -3.89 12.38 5.63
N ILE A 18 -4.09 11.09 5.39
CA ILE A 18 -4.39 10.55 4.05
C ILE A 18 -5.62 11.21 3.44
N ALA A 19 -6.67 11.44 4.22
CA ALA A 19 -7.90 12.08 3.78
C ALA A 19 -7.71 13.52 3.26
N ALA A 20 -6.65 14.23 3.67
CA ALA A 20 -6.35 15.58 3.23
C ALA A 20 -5.47 15.65 1.96
N LEU A 21 -4.94 14.52 1.49
CA LEU A 21 -4.09 14.45 0.30
C LEU A 21 -4.90 14.76 -0.97
N SER A 22 -4.29 15.42 -1.96
CA SER A 22 -4.84 15.48 -3.32
C SER A 22 -4.89 14.09 -3.95
N ASN A 23 -5.65 13.92 -5.05
CA ASN A 23 -5.71 12.65 -5.78
C ASN A 23 -4.33 12.22 -6.28
N ASP A 24 -3.54 13.14 -6.82
CA ASP A 24 -2.18 12.86 -7.28
C ASP A 24 -1.26 12.43 -6.14
N SER A 25 -1.34 13.11 -4.99
CA SER A 25 -0.55 12.74 -3.81
C SER A 25 -0.94 11.36 -3.27
N LEU A 26 -2.22 11.01 -3.35
CA LEU A 26 -2.69 9.68 -2.96
C LEU A 26 -2.16 8.59 -3.92
N ILE A 27 -2.17 8.84 -5.23
CA ILE A 27 -1.55 7.94 -6.23
C ILE A 27 -0.05 7.76 -5.95
N ILE A 28 0.66 8.86 -5.67
CA ILE A 28 2.09 8.81 -5.31
C ILE A 28 2.32 8.00 -4.03
N ARG A 29 1.45 8.16 -3.03
CA ARG A 29 1.49 7.38 -1.80
C ARG A 29 1.40 5.88 -2.07
N LEU A 30 0.39 5.44 -2.82
CA LEU A 30 0.19 4.06 -3.20
C LEU A 30 1.35 3.50 -4.05
N PHE A 31 1.92 4.30 -4.94
CA PHE A 31 3.09 3.94 -5.72
C PHE A 31 4.33 3.73 -4.84
N ASN A 32 4.53 4.58 -3.85
CA ASN A 32 5.68 4.51 -2.96
C ASN A 32 5.68 3.27 -2.07
N THR A 33 4.55 2.66 -1.78
CA THR A 33 4.49 1.36 -1.08
C THR A 33 5.38 0.32 -1.77
N VAL A 34 5.27 0.19 -3.09
CA VAL A 34 6.10 -0.75 -3.87
C VAL A 34 7.59 -0.38 -3.82
N ASN A 35 7.89 0.93 -3.87
CA ASN A 35 9.26 1.41 -3.81
C ASN A 35 9.91 1.14 -2.45
N HIS A 36 9.17 1.36 -1.36
CA HIS A 36 9.65 1.08 -0.01
C HIS A 36 9.92 -0.41 0.19
N LEU A 37 9.00 -1.26 -0.21
CA LEU A 37 9.19 -2.72 -0.16
C LEU A 37 10.40 -3.16 -0.97
N SER A 38 10.55 -2.67 -2.21
CA SER A 38 11.70 -3.01 -3.06
C SER A 38 13.02 -2.55 -2.43
N ARG A 39 13.05 -1.36 -1.84
CA ARG A 39 14.22 -0.80 -1.17
C ARG A 39 14.65 -1.64 0.04
N TRP A 40 13.69 -2.10 0.82
CA TRP A 40 13.96 -2.84 2.06
C TRP A 40 14.26 -4.32 1.83
N LEU A 41 13.48 -4.99 0.95
CA LEU A 41 13.50 -6.44 0.85
C LEU A 41 14.48 -6.96 -0.19
N THR A 42 14.69 -6.23 -1.30
CA THR A 42 15.57 -6.71 -2.38
C THR A 42 17.02 -6.90 -1.93
N PRO A 43 17.63 -6.03 -1.10
CA PRO A 43 19.01 -6.17 -0.67
C PRO A 43 19.25 -7.28 0.37
N ILE A 44 18.19 -7.84 0.99
CA ILE A 44 18.34 -8.87 2.01
C ILE A 44 18.73 -10.18 1.33
N HIS A 45 19.93 -10.68 1.60
CA HIS A 45 20.43 -11.92 1.00
C HIS A 45 19.89 -13.16 1.68
N ASP A 46 19.81 -13.13 3.01
CA ASP A 46 19.21 -14.22 3.79
C ASP A 46 17.68 -14.15 3.70
N ARG A 47 17.14 -14.95 2.77
CA ARG A 47 15.69 -14.97 2.47
C ARG A 47 14.86 -15.59 3.60
N GLU A 48 15.43 -16.46 4.40
CA GLU A 48 14.75 -17.09 5.52
C GLU A 48 14.33 -16.06 6.56
N LEU A 49 15.07 -14.95 6.70
CA LEU A 49 14.69 -13.85 7.59
C LEU A 49 13.33 -13.23 7.23
N LEU A 50 12.93 -13.26 5.96
CA LEU A 50 11.63 -12.71 5.51
C LEU A 50 10.45 -13.66 5.78
N GLU A 51 10.75 -14.93 6.06
CA GLU A 51 9.75 -15.98 6.31
C GLU A 51 9.63 -16.31 7.81
N ARG A 52 10.58 -15.84 8.62
CA ARG A 52 10.58 -16.04 10.07
C ARG A 52 9.78 -14.95 10.78
N THR A 53 9.09 -15.31 11.83
CA THR A 53 8.46 -14.37 12.76
C THR A 53 9.52 -13.77 13.70
N ALA A 54 9.46 -12.47 13.96
CA ALA A 54 10.34 -11.84 14.93
C ALA A 54 9.95 -12.19 16.37
N VAL A 55 8.66 -12.40 16.62
CA VAL A 55 8.09 -12.82 17.90
C VAL A 55 7.05 -13.90 17.63
N PHE A 56 6.97 -14.89 18.50
CA PHE A 56 5.99 -15.96 18.38
C PHE A 56 4.55 -15.39 18.37
N GLY A 57 3.75 -15.80 17.39
CA GLY A 57 2.38 -15.33 17.20
C GLY A 57 2.23 -14.02 16.42
N GLU A 58 3.32 -13.33 16.08
CA GLU A 58 3.30 -12.19 15.16
C GLU A 58 3.50 -12.65 13.69
N PRO A 59 2.98 -11.91 12.71
CA PRO A 59 3.17 -12.25 11.30
C PRO A 59 4.63 -12.05 10.86
N SER A 60 5.11 -12.92 9.97
CA SER A 60 6.37 -12.75 9.25
C SER A 60 6.24 -11.62 8.19
N VAL A 61 7.38 -11.20 7.60
CA VAL A 61 7.36 -10.26 6.47
C VAL A 61 6.58 -10.85 5.29
N LYS A 62 6.69 -12.15 5.03
CA LYS A 62 5.92 -12.86 3.99
C LYS A 62 4.42 -12.77 4.25
N ASP A 63 3.97 -12.99 5.49
CA ASP A 63 2.55 -12.89 5.85
C ASP A 63 2.02 -11.46 5.69
N LEU A 64 2.84 -10.45 6.01
CA LEU A 64 2.50 -9.05 5.82
C LEU A 64 2.39 -8.66 4.33
N LEU A 65 3.21 -9.26 3.46
CA LEU A 65 3.07 -9.08 2.02
C LEU A 65 1.78 -9.71 1.48
N PHE A 66 1.34 -10.83 2.05
CA PHE A 66 0.04 -11.40 1.73
C PHE A 66 -1.11 -10.51 2.18
N GLN A 67 -1.01 -9.82 3.33
CA GLN A 67 -2.02 -8.85 3.75
C GLN A 67 -2.16 -7.71 2.73
N LEU A 68 -1.06 -7.18 2.19
CA LEU A 68 -1.10 -6.17 1.13
C LEU A 68 -1.76 -6.70 -0.15
N ARG A 69 -1.41 -7.91 -0.56
CA ARG A 69 -2.00 -8.58 -1.72
C ARG A 69 -3.51 -8.79 -1.57
N ASP A 70 -3.92 -9.34 -0.43
CA ASP A 70 -5.31 -9.70 -0.17
C ASP A 70 -6.20 -8.44 -0.10
N GLU A 71 -5.67 -7.33 0.41
CA GLU A 71 -6.36 -6.05 0.40
C GLU A 71 -6.56 -5.51 -1.03
N GLU A 72 -5.57 -5.63 -1.91
CA GLU A 72 -5.74 -5.32 -3.34
C GLU A 72 -6.83 -6.17 -3.99
N LEU A 73 -6.82 -7.47 -3.73
CA LEU A 73 -7.83 -8.39 -4.27
C LEU A 73 -9.24 -8.07 -3.76
N ARG A 74 -9.37 -7.51 -2.55
CA ARG A 74 -10.64 -7.08 -1.97
C ARG A 74 -11.14 -5.76 -2.54
N VAL A 75 -10.24 -4.80 -2.76
CA VAL A 75 -10.60 -3.42 -3.09
C VAL A 75 -10.67 -3.18 -4.60
N PHE A 76 -9.71 -3.71 -5.37
CA PHE A 76 -9.63 -3.45 -6.81
C PHE A 76 -10.91 -3.82 -7.60
N PRO A 77 -11.60 -4.95 -7.35
CA PRO A 77 -12.85 -5.26 -8.05
C PRO A 77 -13.94 -4.21 -7.84
N LYS A 78 -14.02 -3.62 -6.63
CA LYS A 78 -14.96 -2.52 -6.32
C LYS A 78 -14.62 -1.27 -7.13
N MET A 79 -13.35 -0.87 -7.13
CA MET A 79 -12.86 0.27 -7.94
C MET A 79 -13.15 0.06 -9.43
N TYR A 80 -12.84 -1.13 -9.93
CA TYR A 80 -13.05 -1.45 -11.34
C TYR A 80 -14.53 -1.37 -11.73
N LEU A 81 -15.42 -1.90 -10.91
CA LEU A 81 -16.86 -1.86 -11.16
C LEU A 81 -17.40 -0.41 -11.13
N ILE A 82 -16.98 0.41 -10.16
CA ILE A 82 -17.33 1.84 -10.08
C ILE A 82 -16.81 2.60 -11.31
N SER A 83 -15.65 2.20 -11.87
CA SER A 83 -15.10 2.84 -13.07
C SER A 83 -15.97 2.60 -14.31
N LEU A 84 -16.61 1.46 -14.40
CA LEU A 84 -17.38 1.02 -15.58
C LEU A 84 -18.87 1.40 -15.53
N GLN A 85 -19.46 1.48 -14.35
CA GLN A 85 -20.90 1.63 -14.16
C GLN A 85 -21.22 2.84 -13.29
N ALA A 86 -22.42 3.40 -13.44
CA ALA A 86 -22.96 4.40 -12.54
C ALA A 86 -23.67 3.67 -11.39
N ASP A 87 -23.32 4.03 -10.16
CA ASP A 87 -23.91 3.49 -8.91
C ASP A 87 -24.07 1.95 -8.88
N PRO A 88 -22.97 1.19 -9.16
CA PRO A 88 -23.06 -0.26 -9.16
C PRO A 88 -23.38 -0.82 -7.76
N ASP A 89 -24.09 -1.94 -7.74
CA ASP A 89 -24.32 -2.75 -6.54
C ASP A 89 -23.04 -3.57 -6.24
N LEU A 90 -22.26 -3.14 -5.26
CA LEU A 90 -21.00 -3.75 -4.87
C LEU A 90 -21.19 -5.11 -4.16
N ASP A 91 -22.38 -5.39 -3.64
CA ASP A 91 -22.69 -6.67 -3.00
C ASP A 91 -22.75 -7.84 -4.00
N ARG A 92 -22.77 -7.53 -5.31
CA ARG A 92 -22.67 -8.53 -6.39
C ARG A 92 -21.25 -9.03 -6.61
N ILE A 93 -20.25 -8.33 -6.11
CA ILE A 93 -18.86 -8.78 -6.16
C ILE A 93 -18.75 -9.97 -5.19
N PRO A 94 -18.39 -11.17 -5.68
CA PRO A 94 -18.21 -12.30 -4.80
C PRO A 94 -17.06 -12.03 -3.82
N PRO A 95 -17.17 -12.43 -2.56
CA PRO A 95 -16.05 -12.34 -1.63
C PRO A 95 -14.88 -13.14 -2.15
N VAL A 96 -13.66 -12.65 -1.90
CA VAL A 96 -12.44 -13.37 -2.24
C VAL A 96 -12.44 -14.70 -1.45
N GLN A 97 -12.72 -15.78 -2.15
CA GLN A 97 -12.67 -17.13 -1.58
C GLN A 97 -11.31 -17.73 -1.88
N ARG A 98 -10.55 -18.00 -0.83
CA ARG A 98 -9.27 -18.70 -0.94
C ARG A 98 -9.53 -20.19 -1.07
N ARG A 99 -9.07 -20.80 -2.15
CA ARG A 99 -9.11 -22.24 -2.37
C ARG A 99 -7.94 -22.90 -1.64
N GLU A 100 -8.04 -24.19 -1.41
CA GLU A 100 -6.93 -24.96 -0.85
C GLU A 100 -5.64 -24.82 -1.67
N SER A 101 -5.77 -24.80 -3.00
CA SER A 101 -4.66 -24.55 -3.92
C SER A 101 -3.96 -23.20 -3.68
N ASP A 102 -4.72 -22.17 -3.30
CA ASP A 102 -4.18 -20.84 -3.04
C ASP A 102 -3.42 -20.82 -1.70
N LEU A 103 -3.89 -21.57 -0.71
CA LEU A 103 -3.21 -21.74 0.57
C LEU A 103 -1.91 -22.54 0.41
N ILE A 104 -1.94 -23.64 -0.36
CA ILE A 104 -0.74 -24.43 -0.67
C ILE A 104 0.27 -23.58 -1.45
N TRP A 105 -0.20 -22.71 -2.37
CA TRP A 105 0.68 -21.80 -3.09
C TRP A 105 1.36 -20.81 -2.14
N ASP A 106 0.62 -20.23 -1.19
CA ASP A 106 1.16 -19.29 -0.21
C ASP A 106 2.21 -19.95 0.71
N GLU A 107 1.98 -21.19 1.12
CA GLU A 107 2.96 -21.94 1.93
C GLU A 107 4.29 -22.12 1.17
N ASN A 108 4.21 -22.43 -0.13
CA ASN A 108 5.38 -22.78 -0.95
C ASN A 108 6.01 -21.57 -1.66
N THR A 109 5.36 -20.39 -1.63
CA THR A 109 5.90 -19.20 -2.28
C THR A 109 6.90 -18.48 -1.39
N THR A 110 7.86 -17.75 -1.99
CA THR A 110 8.81 -16.94 -1.24
C THR A 110 8.25 -15.54 -0.99
N ALA A 111 8.79 -14.85 0.02
CA ALA A 111 8.44 -13.44 0.31
C ALA A 111 8.64 -12.53 -0.90
N LEU A 112 9.69 -12.73 -1.71
CA LEU A 112 9.90 -11.92 -2.92
C LEU A 112 8.90 -12.25 -4.03
N SER A 113 8.45 -13.49 -4.14
CA SER A 113 7.39 -13.86 -5.08
C SER A 113 6.05 -13.26 -4.66
N ALA A 114 5.73 -13.26 -3.36
CA ALA A 114 4.55 -12.57 -2.81
C ALA A 114 4.61 -11.04 -3.09
N MET A 115 5.78 -10.42 -2.90
CA MET A 115 5.99 -9.00 -3.25
C MET A 115 5.79 -8.74 -4.75
N ALA A 116 6.27 -9.64 -5.62
CA ALA A 116 6.09 -9.49 -7.06
C ALA A 116 4.62 -9.62 -7.48
N GLU A 117 3.85 -10.49 -6.83
CA GLU A 117 2.41 -10.61 -7.04
C GLU A 117 1.68 -9.33 -6.60
N PHE A 118 1.92 -8.86 -5.38
CA PHE A 118 1.38 -7.59 -4.89
C PHE A 118 1.68 -6.43 -5.84
N ARG A 119 2.94 -6.32 -6.31
CA ARG A 119 3.35 -5.29 -7.27
C ARG A 119 2.52 -5.32 -8.56
N ARG A 120 2.22 -6.50 -9.10
CA ARG A 120 1.38 -6.63 -10.32
C ARG A 120 -0.05 -6.15 -10.07
N LEU A 121 -0.65 -6.53 -8.95
CA LEU A 121 -1.99 -6.08 -8.56
C LEU A 121 -2.03 -4.56 -8.38
N ARG A 122 -1.10 -4.01 -7.60
CA ARG A 122 -0.95 -2.56 -7.38
C ARG A 122 -0.76 -1.79 -8.69
N GLN A 123 -0.04 -2.35 -9.66
CA GLN A 123 0.12 -1.73 -10.98
C GLN A 123 -1.23 -1.57 -11.69
N SER A 124 -2.14 -2.55 -11.57
CA SER A 124 -3.49 -2.46 -12.13
C SER A 124 -4.29 -1.33 -11.45
N THR A 125 -4.26 -1.26 -10.12
CA THR A 125 -4.90 -0.19 -9.34
C THR A 125 -4.36 1.19 -9.74
N LEU A 126 -3.04 1.35 -9.82
CA LEU A 126 -2.42 2.62 -10.20
C LEU A 126 -2.76 3.03 -11.63
N THR A 127 -2.82 2.07 -12.56
CA THR A 127 -3.21 2.32 -13.94
C THR A 127 -4.65 2.81 -14.01
N LEU A 128 -5.56 2.17 -13.28
CA LEU A 128 -6.96 2.59 -13.19
C LEU A 128 -7.05 4.03 -12.63
N LEU A 129 -6.48 4.28 -11.45
CA LEU A 129 -6.58 5.59 -10.79
C LEU A 129 -5.99 6.74 -11.64
N ARG A 130 -4.87 6.50 -12.33
CA ARG A 130 -4.25 7.49 -13.23
C ARG A 130 -5.08 7.77 -14.48
N SER A 131 -5.89 6.84 -14.92
CA SER A 131 -6.79 7.03 -16.06
C SER A 131 -8.07 7.81 -15.71
N MET A 132 -8.36 7.98 -14.42
CA MET A 132 -9.59 8.62 -13.95
C MET A 132 -9.46 10.14 -13.95
N PRO A 133 -10.38 10.88 -14.56
CA PRO A 133 -10.46 12.34 -14.39
C PRO A 133 -10.90 12.70 -12.96
N ASP A 134 -10.53 13.87 -12.48
CA ASP A 134 -10.78 14.29 -11.09
C ASP A 134 -12.23 14.16 -10.62
N ASN A 135 -13.19 14.48 -11.49
CA ASN A 135 -14.61 14.36 -11.19
C ASN A 135 -15.06 12.90 -10.98
N ALA A 136 -14.36 11.94 -11.58
CA ALA A 136 -14.69 10.54 -11.47
C ALA A 136 -14.26 9.92 -10.10
N TRP A 137 -13.40 10.58 -9.35
CA TRP A 137 -13.03 10.16 -8.00
C TRP A 137 -14.21 10.23 -7.01
N LYS A 138 -15.25 11.00 -7.33
CA LYS A 138 -16.49 11.12 -6.55
C LYS A 138 -17.54 10.06 -6.93
N ARG A 139 -17.30 9.27 -7.98
CA ARG A 139 -18.23 8.20 -8.36
C ARG A 139 -18.30 7.17 -7.26
N SER A 140 -19.50 6.69 -6.98
CA SER A 140 -19.79 5.74 -5.90
C SER A 140 -20.35 4.43 -6.42
N GLY A 141 -20.31 3.43 -5.56
CA GLY A 141 -21.10 2.20 -5.67
C GLY A 141 -21.79 1.94 -4.34
N THR A 142 -22.96 1.32 -4.41
CA THR A 142 -23.81 1.05 -3.25
C THR A 142 -23.50 -0.31 -2.62
N SER A 143 -23.59 -0.41 -1.30
CA SER A 143 -23.51 -1.66 -0.58
C SER A 143 -24.48 -1.65 0.61
N ARG A 144 -25.27 -2.72 0.75
CA ARG A 144 -26.15 -2.93 1.92
C ARG A 144 -25.42 -3.64 3.07
N LYS A 145 -24.32 -4.33 2.75
CA LYS A 145 -23.52 -5.10 3.73
C LYS A 145 -22.48 -4.25 4.43
N GLU A 146 -21.98 -3.23 3.75
CA GLU A 146 -20.99 -2.31 4.28
C GLU A 146 -21.61 -0.90 4.33
N HIS A 147 -21.12 0.01 3.51
CA HIS A 147 -21.65 1.35 3.25
C HIS A 147 -21.33 1.71 1.79
N ASP A 148 -21.89 2.80 1.31
CA ASP A 148 -21.58 3.29 -0.03
C ASP A 148 -20.14 3.75 -0.11
N TRP A 149 -19.43 3.27 -1.13
CA TRP A 149 -18.01 3.55 -1.34
C TRP A 149 -17.82 4.46 -2.55
N THR A 150 -17.08 5.54 -2.38
CA THR A 150 -16.57 6.28 -3.54
C THR A 150 -15.24 5.69 -4.02
N MET A 151 -14.84 6.03 -5.27
CA MET A 151 -13.50 5.68 -5.76
C MET A 151 -12.41 6.22 -4.84
N ARG A 152 -12.64 7.44 -4.31
CA ARG A 152 -11.72 8.10 -3.39
C ARG A 152 -11.57 7.34 -2.07
N ASP A 153 -12.68 6.95 -1.45
CA ASP A 153 -12.66 6.21 -0.18
C ASP A 153 -11.90 4.90 -0.30
N LEU A 154 -12.11 4.17 -1.41
CA LEU A 154 -11.39 2.93 -1.68
C LEU A 154 -9.87 3.13 -1.83
N ALA A 155 -9.44 4.23 -2.44
CA ALA A 155 -8.02 4.57 -2.56
C ALA A 155 -7.42 4.98 -1.20
N GLU A 156 -8.18 5.70 -0.37
CA GLU A 156 -7.79 6.07 0.99
C GLU A 156 -7.62 4.82 1.88
N VAL A 157 -8.56 3.88 1.82
CA VAL A 157 -8.49 2.59 2.54
C VAL A 157 -7.23 1.83 2.18
N LEU A 158 -6.88 1.73 0.88
CA LEU A 158 -5.63 1.09 0.47
C LEU A 158 -4.41 1.80 1.05
N ALA A 159 -4.37 3.13 1.02
CA ALA A 159 -3.22 3.90 1.52
C ALA A 159 -3.08 3.82 3.05
N GLU A 160 -4.19 3.76 3.79
CA GLU A 160 -4.19 3.56 5.24
C GLU A 160 -3.72 2.15 5.60
N HIS A 161 -4.26 1.14 4.93
CA HIS A 161 -3.83 -0.24 5.11
C HIS A 161 -2.33 -0.42 4.80
N ASP A 162 -1.85 0.13 3.69
CA ASP A 162 -0.44 0.11 3.32
C ASP A 162 0.44 0.70 4.41
N THR A 163 0.04 1.84 4.98
CA THR A 163 0.79 2.51 6.04
C THR A 163 0.95 1.62 7.27
N ILE A 164 -0.15 0.98 7.67
CA ILE A 164 -0.15 0.07 8.82
C ILE A 164 0.77 -1.13 8.55
N VAL A 165 0.65 -1.74 7.38
CA VAL A 165 1.44 -2.94 7.04
C VAL A 165 2.91 -2.60 6.83
N LEU A 166 3.24 -1.48 6.17
CA LEU A 166 4.63 -1.02 6.02
C LEU A 166 5.28 -0.76 7.38
N SER A 167 4.57 -0.14 8.33
CA SER A 167 5.08 0.07 9.69
C SER A 167 5.37 -1.26 10.39
N LYS A 168 4.51 -2.26 10.22
CA LYS A 168 4.76 -3.61 10.77
C LYS A 168 5.98 -4.26 10.11
N ILE A 169 6.13 -4.17 8.79
CA ILE A 169 7.29 -4.70 8.06
C ILE A 169 8.56 -4.02 8.55
N ASP A 170 8.57 -2.68 8.65
CA ASP A 170 9.70 -1.89 9.14
C ASP A 170 10.16 -2.37 10.51
N ASN A 171 9.25 -2.47 11.47
CA ASN A 171 9.52 -2.98 12.82
C ASN A 171 9.98 -4.44 12.85
N THR A 172 9.40 -5.30 12.01
CA THR A 172 9.78 -6.73 11.94
C THR A 172 11.20 -6.89 11.42
N LEU A 173 11.58 -6.15 10.38
CA LEU A 173 12.94 -6.16 9.83
C LEU A 173 13.99 -5.71 10.85
N ASP A 174 13.67 -4.73 11.70
CA ASP A 174 14.58 -4.28 12.75
C ASP A 174 14.75 -5.31 13.85
N ARG A 175 13.64 -5.89 14.34
CA ARG A 175 13.67 -6.93 15.36
C ARG A 175 14.43 -8.19 14.93
N LEU A 176 14.37 -8.51 13.64
CA LEU A 176 15.11 -9.62 13.05
C LEU A 176 16.59 -9.29 12.79
N GLY A 177 17.00 -8.02 12.91
CA GLY A 177 18.33 -7.58 12.51
C GLY A 177 18.58 -7.74 11.00
N ALA A 178 17.52 -7.87 10.19
CA ALA A 178 17.59 -8.19 8.77
C ALA A 178 18.28 -7.10 7.93
N ARG A 179 18.41 -5.89 8.47
CA ARG A 179 19.07 -4.75 7.82
C ARG A 179 20.54 -4.58 8.22
N ALA A 180 21.07 -5.45 9.08
CA ALA A 180 22.47 -5.37 9.51
C ALA A 180 23.42 -5.46 8.28
N GLY A 181 24.36 -4.51 8.18
CA GLY A 181 25.33 -4.48 7.09
C GLY A 181 24.81 -3.99 5.73
N LEU A 182 23.51 -3.69 5.59
CA LEU A 182 22.97 -3.14 4.35
C LEU A 182 23.32 -1.65 4.18
N SER A 183 23.15 -1.15 2.94
CA SER A 183 23.36 0.27 2.61
C SER A 183 22.45 1.18 3.43
N PRO A 184 22.82 2.47 3.67
CA PRO A 184 21.96 3.42 4.36
C PRO A 184 20.57 3.54 3.75
N ALA A 185 20.45 3.48 2.43
CA ALA A 185 19.17 3.54 1.73
C ALA A 185 18.24 2.37 2.09
N ALA A 186 18.77 1.16 2.24
CA ALA A 186 18.00 -0.03 2.64
C ALA A 186 17.62 -0.03 4.13
N ARG A 187 18.33 0.76 4.94
CA ARG A 187 18.09 0.89 6.39
C ARG A 187 17.20 2.07 6.77
N THR A 188 16.80 2.92 5.80
CA THR A 188 15.94 4.08 6.06
C THR A 188 14.58 3.63 6.54
N HIS A 189 14.14 4.12 7.69
CA HIS A 189 12.83 3.81 8.29
C HIS A 189 11.67 4.46 7.54
N LEU A 190 10.46 3.94 7.75
CA LEU A 190 9.26 4.43 7.10
C LEU A 190 9.04 5.92 7.33
N ASP A 191 9.16 6.38 8.58
CA ASP A 191 8.93 7.78 8.94
C ASP A 191 9.86 8.74 8.19
N ASP A 192 11.14 8.37 8.03
CA ASP A 192 12.09 9.17 7.26
C ASP A 192 11.78 9.15 5.77
N LEU A 193 11.38 7.99 5.24
CA LEU A 193 10.94 7.88 3.83
C LEU A 193 9.71 8.76 3.57
N MET A 194 8.76 8.79 4.51
CA MET A 194 7.56 9.61 4.39
C MET A 194 7.85 11.11 4.41
N ARG A 195 8.87 11.56 5.17
CA ARG A 195 9.34 12.96 5.17
C ARG A 195 10.00 13.39 3.87
N LEU A 196 10.44 12.44 3.05
CA LEU A 196 11.04 12.74 1.72
C LEU A 196 9.99 12.87 0.61
N VAL A 197 8.73 12.50 0.85
CA VAL A 197 7.67 12.54 -0.16
C VAL A 197 6.90 13.86 -0.05
N PRO A 198 7.08 14.81 -1.00
CA PRO A 198 6.29 16.03 -1.04
C PRO A 198 4.83 15.69 -1.38
N VAL A 199 3.89 16.41 -0.78
CA VAL A 199 2.46 16.21 -1.01
C VAL A 199 1.76 17.53 -1.28
N THR A 200 0.65 17.45 -2.01
CA THR A 200 -0.31 18.52 -2.21
C THR A 200 -1.62 18.17 -1.51
N LEU A 201 -2.32 19.20 -1.02
CA LEU A 201 -3.60 19.04 -0.36
C LEU A 201 -4.76 19.04 -1.37
N ARG A 202 -5.87 18.50 -0.91
CA ARG A 202 -7.16 18.44 -1.60
C ARG A 202 -7.83 19.81 -1.71
#